data_af402b08ecc3308a959b0075a39ff294
#
_entry.id   af402b08ecc3308a959b0075a39ff294
#
_cell.length_a   1.000
_cell.length_b   1.000
_cell.length_c   1.000
_cell.angle_alpha   90.00
_cell.angle_beta   90.00
_cell.angle_gamma   90.00
#
_symmetry.space_group_name_H-M   'P 1'
#
loop_
_entity.id
_entity.type
_entity.pdbx_description
1 polymer ?
#
loop_
_entity_poly.entity_id
_entity_poly.type
_entity_poly.pdbx_seq_one_letter_code
_entity_poly.pdbx_strand_id
1 'polypeptide(L)'
;MKDLPYQPYLSKISGNSGFIAALDQSGGSSPKALRLYGITESEYSNEDEMFEKIHQMRTRIITSKSFTGDRILGAILFEKTMNGEISGMDTAHYLWNKKQVVPFLKVDKGLVDVNDGVQLMKPNPGLEKLLDQAVNKDIFGTKMRSVIKDANEKGVAAVVEQQFETAKIIIHKNLVPIIEPEVDIHCENKSEAEQMLFENLKNQIEQLTSEQKILLKLTIPNEVNLYRPFINHPNVLRVFALSGGYSREESNKLLALNNQYACKLQQS
;
A
#
# COMPACT_ATOMS: atom_id res chain seq x y z
N MET A 1 17.90 1.99 -22.24
CA MET A 1 17.20 1.43 -21.06
C MET A 1 18.26 1.23 -20.00
N LYS A 2 18.22 1.99 -18.89
CA LYS A 2 19.01 1.62 -17.73
C LYS A 2 18.48 0.28 -17.27
N ASP A 3 19.34 -0.72 -17.18
CA ASP A 3 19.00 -1.99 -16.57
C ASP A 3 18.33 -1.68 -15.23
N LEU A 4 17.05 -2.02 -15.13
CA LEU A 4 16.29 -1.77 -13.91
C LEU A 4 16.98 -2.57 -12.80
N PRO A 5 17.57 -1.94 -11.76
CA PRO A 5 18.15 -2.68 -10.61
C PRO A 5 17.06 -3.49 -9.88
N TYR A 6 15.84 -3.46 -10.39
CA TYR A 6 14.63 -3.98 -9.82
C TYR A 6 14.12 -5.30 -10.43
N GLN A 7 14.83 -5.91 -11.40
CA GLN A 7 14.40 -7.17 -11.99
C GLN A 7 14.11 -8.26 -10.94
N PRO A 8 14.95 -8.46 -9.91
CA PRO A 8 14.65 -9.41 -8.85
C PRO A 8 13.38 -9.04 -8.05
N TYR A 9 13.16 -7.76 -7.79
CA TYR A 9 11.96 -7.27 -7.10
C TYR A 9 10.70 -7.51 -7.95
N LEU A 10 10.80 -7.16 -9.23
CA LEU A 10 9.72 -7.34 -10.20
C LEU A 10 9.32 -8.81 -10.31
N SER A 11 10.29 -9.69 -10.47
CA SER A 11 10.07 -11.15 -10.55
C SER A 11 9.42 -11.67 -9.26
N LYS A 12 9.85 -11.18 -8.09
CA LYS A 12 9.28 -11.55 -6.80
C LYS A 12 7.81 -11.14 -6.69
N ILE A 13 7.49 -9.88 -7.03
CA ILE A 13 6.13 -9.33 -6.90
C ILE A 13 5.18 -9.97 -7.90
N SER A 14 5.59 -10.19 -9.14
CA SER A 14 4.71 -10.73 -10.18
C SER A 14 4.58 -12.25 -10.17
N GLY A 15 5.65 -12.98 -9.80
CA GLY A 15 5.72 -14.43 -9.95
C GLY A 15 5.34 -15.24 -8.70
N ASN A 16 5.52 -14.71 -7.50
CA ASN A 16 5.37 -15.50 -6.27
C ASN A 16 4.00 -15.32 -5.62
N SER A 17 3.51 -16.36 -4.95
CA SER A 17 2.33 -16.26 -4.07
C SER A 17 2.72 -15.66 -2.72
N GLY A 18 1.83 -14.86 -2.12
CA GLY A 18 2.10 -14.25 -0.83
C GLY A 18 1.29 -12.97 -0.59
N PHE A 19 1.70 -12.21 0.41
CA PHE A 19 1.02 -10.99 0.83
C PHE A 19 2.00 -9.83 1.05
N ILE A 20 1.48 -8.62 1.22
CA ILE A 20 2.26 -7.44 1.59
C ILE A 20 2.03 -7.12 3.07
N ALA A 21 3.13 -6.94 3.82
CA ALA A 21 3.09 -6.45 5.19
C ALA A 21 2.89 -4.93 5.22
N ALA A 22 1.88 -4.45 5.95
CA ALA A 22 1.67 -3.02 6.16
C ALA A 22 2.37 -2.57 7.44
N LEU A 23 3.52 -1.94 7.28
CA LEU A 23 4.31 -1.36 8.37
C LEU A 23 4.36 0.18 8.24
N ASP A 24 3.29 0.76 7.67
CA ASP A 24 3.21 2.16 7.27
C ASP A 24 2.28 3.01 8.14
N GLN A 25 1.89 2.52 9.32
CA GLN A 25 1.11 3.32 10.27
C GLN A 25 1.85 4.63 10.57
N SER A 26 1.10 5.74 10.51
CA SER A 26 1.65 7.09 10.67
C SER A 26 0.65 8.00 11.35
N GLY A 27 1.12 9.10 11.94
CA GLY A 27 0.27 10.08 12.60
C GLY A 27 -0.68 9.45 13.63
N GLY A 28 -1.97 9.72 13.53
CA GLY A 28 -2.98 9.27 14.48
C GLY A 28 -3.16 7.75 14.63
N SER A 29 -2.66 6.95 13.70
CA SER A 29 -2.69 5.48 13.82
C SER A 29 -1.49 4.90 14.60
N SER A 30 -0.43 5.67 14.82
CA SER A 30 0.78 5.22 15.53
C SER A 30 0.53 4.89 17.01
N PRO A 31 -0.14 5.74 17.81
CA PRO A 31 -0.46 5.40 19.20
C PRO A 31 -1.32 4.13 19.32
N LYS A 32 -2.30 3.97 18.41
CA LYS A 32 -3.13 2.76 18.38
C LYS A 32 -2.29 1.51 18.10
N ALA A 33 -1.36 1.58 17.14
CA ALA A 33 -0.49 0.46 16.81
C ALA A 33 0.42 0.09 17.99
N LEU A 34 0.99 1.08 18.69
CA LEU A 34 1.82 0.85 19.88
C LEU A 34 1.01 0.22 21.03
N ARG A 35 -0.22 0.70 21.30
CA ARG A 35 -1.09 0.12 22.33
C ARG A 35 -1.43 -1.35 22.05
N LEU A 36 -1.72 -1.70 20.79
CA LEU A 36 -1.96 -3.09 20.39
C LEU A 36 -0.71 -3.96 20.55
N TYR A 37 0.46 -3.35 20.55
CA TYR A 37 1.75 -4.02 20.77
C TYR A 37 2.17 -4.04 22.27
N GLY A 38 1.33 -3.49 23.16
CA GLY A 38 1.58 -3.44 24.60
C GLY A 38 2.40 -2.23 25.07
N ILE A 39 2.63 -1.23 24.22
CA ILE A 39 3.32 0.03 24.55
C ILE A 39 2.29 1.12 24.76
N THR A 40 2.23 1.67 25.97
CA THR A 40 1.26 2.70 26.36
C THR A 40 1.80 4.12 26.13
N GLU A 41 0.92 5.11 26.11
CA GLU A 41 1.29 6.50 25.91
C GLU A 41 2.17 7.09 27.03
N SER A 42 2.23 6.43 28.20
CA SER A 42 3.13 6.79 29.29
C SER A 42 4.60 6.43 29.04
N GLU A 43 4.88 5.65 27.99
CA GLU A 43 6.23 5.18 27.66
C GLU A 43 6.98 6.06 26.66
N TYR A 44 6.36 7.18 26.23
CA TYR A 44 6.99 8.20 25.40
C TYR A 44 6.41 9.58 25.72
N SER A 45 7.26 10.60 25.68
CA SER A 45 6.91 11.95 26.12
C SER A 45 6.65 12.92 24.95
N ASN A 46 7.07 12.55 23.74
CA ASN A 46 6.95 13.39 22.55
C ASN A 46 6.86 12.52 21.28
N GLU A 47 6.64 13.19 20.14
CA GLU A 47 6.45 12.51 18.86
C GLU A 47 7.71 11.75 18.39
N ASP A 48 8.90 12.28 18.65
CA ASP A 48 10.14 11.63 18.22
C ASP A 48 10.38 10.33 19.01
N GLU A 49 10.17 10.34 20.32
CA GLU A 49 10.21 9.13 21.16
C GLU A 49 9.14 8.10 20.74
N MET A 50 7.93 8.57 20.42
CA MET A 50 6.89 7.70 19.87
C MET A 50 7.35 7.01 18.58
N PHE A 51 7.97 7.75 17.66
CA PHE A 51 8.45 7.16 16.40
C PHE A 51 9.65 6.25 16.60
N GLU A 52 10.48 6.48 17.61
CA GLU A 52 11.54 5.55 18.00
C GLU A 52 10.94 4.22 18.48
N LYS A 53 9.91 4.25 19.35
CA LYS A 53 9.16 3.05 19.77
C LYS A 53 8.52 2.33 18.58
N ILE A 54 7.94 3.07 17.64
CA ILE A 54 7.40 2.52 16.39
C ILE A 54 8.50 1.83 15.57
N HIS A 55 9.68 2.44 15.44
CA HIS A 55 10.79 1.82 14.72
C HIS A 55 11.30 0.55 15.41
N GLN A 56 11.42 0.57 16.74
CA GLN A 56 11.79 -0.61 17.54
C GLN A 56 10.76 -1.75 17.36
N MET A 57 9.46 -1.44 17.42
CA MET A 57 8.39 -2.39 17.15
C MET A 57 8.52 -3.01 15.76
N ARG A 58 8.69 -2.19 14.72
CA ARG A 58 8.84 -2.65 13.34
C ARG A 58 10.10 -3.48 13.16
N THR A 59 11.20 -3.09 13.79
CA THR A 59 12.45 -3.85 13.79
C THR A 59 12.24 -5.24 14.36
N ARG A 60 11.55 -5.40 15.50
CA ARG A 60 11.21 -6.73 16.07
C ARG A 60 10.37 -7.56 15.11
N ILE A 61 9.38 -6.95 14.43
CA ILE A 61 8.56 -7.64 13.45
C ILE A 61 9.43 -8.12 12.29
N ILE A 62 10.20 -7.23 11.68
CA ILE A 62 11.03 -7.51 10.51
C ILE A 62 12.12 -8.54 10.82
N THR A 63 12.73 -8.47 12.01
CA THR A 63 13.80 -9.40 12.41
C THR A 63 13.29 -10.78 12.83
N SER A 64 12.00 -10.92 13.12
CA SER A 64 11.44 -12.20 13.57
C SER A 64 11.71 -13.32 12.56
N LYS A 65 11.80 -14.56 13.07
CA LYS A 65 12.06 -15.76 12.24
C LYS A 65 10.92 -16.05 11.25
N SER A 66 9.69 -15.67 11.59
CA SER A 66 8.50 -15.85 10.73
C SER A 66 8.35 -14.79 9.64
N PHE A 67 9.10 -13.67 9.73
CA PHE A 67 9.08 -12.63 8.71
C PHE A 67 10.09 -12.97 7.61
N THR A 68 9.63 -13.71 6.61
CA THR A 68 10.47 -14.20 5.49
C THR A 68 9.80 -13.97 4.15
N GLY A 69 10.62 -13.87 3.10
CA GLY A 69 10.17 -13.74 1.73
C GLY A 69 9.42 -14.96 1.18
N ASP A 70 9.34 -16.08 1.89
CA ASP A 70 8.58 -17.25 1.44
C ASP A 70 7.08 -16.96 1.35
N ARG A 71 6.57 -16.07 2.21
CA ARG A 71 5.16 -15.68 2.26
C ARG A 71 4.95 -14.18 2.12
N ILE A 72 5.94 -13.36 2.51
CA ILE A 72 5.86 -11.90 2.48
C ILE A 72 6.55 -11.41 1.22
N LEU A 73 5.76 -10.97 0.24
CA LEU A 73 6.28 -10.46 -1.03
C LEU A 73 6.94 -9.09 -0.84
N GLY A 74 6.31 -8.23 -0.06
CA GLY A 74 6.78 -6.88 0.17
C GLY A 74 6.35 -6.33 1.52
N ALA A 75 6.96 -5.23 1.92
CA ALA A 75 6.60 -4.48 3.12
C ALA A 75 6.47 -2.99 2.79
N ILE A 76 5.36 -2.38 3.21
CA ILE A 76 5.13 -0.95 3.04
C ILE A 76 5.68 -0.25 4.28
N LEU A 77 6.64 0.64 4.09
CA LEU A 77 7.31 1.40 5.14
C LEU A 77 6.74 2.81 5.25
N PHE A 78 6.79 3.38 6.43
CA PHE A 78 6.67 4.81 6.65
C PHE A 78 8.03 5.49 6.46
N GLU A 79 8.06 6.78 6.10
CA GLU A 79 9.27 7.57 5.81
C GLU A 79 10.34 7.46 6.91
N LYS A 80 9.97 7.67 8.19
CA LYS A 80 10.92 7.54 9.31
C LYS A 80 11.51 6.13 9.44
N THR A 81 10.74 5.09 9.09
CA THR A 81 11.22 3.69 9.10
C THR A 81 12.16 3.41 7.92
N MET A 82 11.85 3.95 6.74
CA MET A 82 12.74 3.86 5.58
C MET A 82 14.11 4.51 5.89
N ASN A 83 14.09 5.66 6.56
CA ASN A 83 15.31 6.40 6.93
C ASN A 83 16.06 5.80 8.13
N GLY A 84 15.44 4.87 8.86
CA GLY A 84 16.06 4.14 9.97
C GLY A 84 16.89 2.95 9.51
N GLU A 85 17.56 2.32 10.48
CA GLU A 85 18.44 1.17 10.28
C GLU A 85 17.97 -0.03 11.10
N ILE A 86 18.25 -1.23 10.59
CA ILE A 86 18.08 -2.50 11.28
C ILE A 86 19.43 -3.22 11.29
N SER A 87 19.98 -3.43 12.47
CA SER A 87 21.29 -4.08 12.64
C SER A 87 22.43 -3.40 11.85
N GLY A 88 22.46 -2.06 11.82
CA GLY A 88 23.48 -1.28 11.12
C GLY A 88 23.35 -1.28 9.59
N MET A 89 22.18 -1.65 9.07
CA MET A 89 21.89 -1.67 7.64
C MET A 89 20.62 -0.84 7.39
N ASP A 90 20.56 -0.06 6.31
CA ASP A 90 19.33 0.61 5.88
C ASP A 90 18.16 -0.36 5.87
N THR A 91 16.99 0.05 6.39
CA THR A 91 15.82 -0.81 6.53
C THR A 91 15.41 -1.51 5.23
N ALA A 92 15.46 -0.79 4.09
CA ALA A 92 15.13 -1.37 2.79
C ALA A 92 16.15 -2.45 2.36
N HIS A 93 17.44 -2.18 2.54
CA HIS A 93 18.50 -3.17 2.28
C HIS A 93 18.37 -4.40 3.19
N TYR A 94 18.03 -4.20 4.47
CA TYR A 94 17.78 -5.33 5.39
C TYR A 94 16.60 -6.19 4.92
N LEU A 95 15.49 -5.56 4.53
CA LEU A 95 14.32 -6.27 4.01
C LEU A 95 14.67 -7.14 2.82
N TRP A 96 15.41 -6.63 1.86
CA TRP A 96 15.78 -7.42 0.69
C TRP A 96 16.89 -8.43 0.99
N ASN A 97 18.02 -7.99 1.51
CA ASN A 97 19.20 -8.83 1.62
C ASN A 97 19.09 -9.95 2.69
N LYS A 98 18.34 -9.68 3.76
CA LYS A 98 18.19 -10.64 4.88
C LYS A 98 16.85 -11.37 4.88
N LYS A 99 15.82 -10.76 4.31
CA LYS A 99 14.45 -11.31 4.37
C LYS A 99 13.86 -11.67 3.01
N GLN A 100 14.46 -11.21 1.91
CA GLN A 100 13.94 -11.37 0.55
C GLN A 100 12.53 -10.78 0.40
N VAL A 101 12.28 -9.64 1.04
CA VAL A 101 11.02 -8.90 1.07
C VAL A 101 11.21 -7.57 0.34
N VAL A 102 10.35 -7.29 -0.63
CA VAL A 102 10.45 -6.09 -1.48
C VAL A 102 10.02 -4.84 -0.70
N PRO A 103 10.85 -3.78 -0.60
CA PRO A 103 10.50 -2.57 0.13
C PRO A 103 9.63 -1.62 -0.69
N PHE A 104 8.55 -1.13 -0.07
CA PHE A 104 7.68 -0.06 -0.57
C PHE A 104 7.63 1.09 0.42
N LEU A 105 7.34 2.30 -0.06
CA LEU A 105 7.21 3.51 0.76
C LEU A 105 5.79 4.08 0.68
N LYS A 106 5.18 4.38 1.83
CA LYS A 106 3.97 5.20 1.90
C LYS A 106 4.30 6.65 1.58
N VAL A 107 3.63 7.23 0.58
CA VAL A 107 3.88 8.60 0.12
C VAL A 107 2.73 9.58 0.38
N ASP A 108 1.52 9.10 0.68
CA ASP A 108 0.43 9.99 1.09
C ASP A 108 0.68 10.62 2.47
N LYS A 109 0.22 11.84 2.67
CA LYS A 109 0.31 12.60 3.93
C LYS A 109 -0.99 12.57 4.73
N GLY A 110 -1.82 11.55 4.51
CA GLY A 110 -3.16 11.40 5.08
C GLY A 110 -4.25 11.93 4.16
N LEU A 111 -5.47 12.03 4.69
CA LEU A 111 -6.67 12.33 3.94
C LEU A 111 -7.21 13.72 4.31
N VAL A 112 -7.86 14.38 3.35
CA VAL A 112 -8.69 15.57 3.61
C VAL A 112 -10.05 15.13 4.17
N ASP A 113 -10.85 16.10 4.61
CA ASP A 113 -12.23 15.85 5.03
C ASP A 113 -13.07 15.28 3.89
N VAL A 114 -14.18 14.63 4.24
CA VAL A 114 -15.09 14.05 3.26
C VAL A 114 -15.72 15.13 2.40
N ASN A 115 -15.63 14.99 1.10
CA ASN A 115 -16.34 15.80 0.11
C ASN A 115 -16.80 14.90 -1.05
N ASP A 116 -17.99 15.14 -1.59
CA ASP A 116 -18.58 14.31 -2.66
C ASP A 116 -18.48 12.79 -2.35
N GLY A 117 -18.73 12.40 -1.10
CA GLY A 117 -18.70 11.01 -0.65
C GLY A 117 -17.31 10.36 -0.59
N VAL A 118 -16.22 11.12 -0.74
CA VAL A 118 -14.85 10.58 -0.75
C VAL A 118 -13.89 11.40 0.11
N GLN A 119 -12.76 10.81 0.45
CA GLN A 119 -11.62 11.49 1.05
C GLN A 119 -10.42 11.37 0.13
N LEU A 120 -10.04 12.48 -0.48
CA LEU A 120 -8.83 12.58 -1.30
C LEU A 120 -7.57 12.60 -0.41
N MET A 121 -6.43 12.35 -1.00
CA MET A 121 -5.14 12.55 -0.34
C MET A 121 -4.89 14.05 -0.11
N LYS A 122 -4.28 14.37 1.03
CA LYS A 122 -3.75 15.71 1.28
C LYS A 122 -2.67 16.07 0.26
N PRO A 123 -2.55 17.36 -0.12
CA PRO A 123 -1.45 17.81 -0.96
C PRO A 123 -0.08 17.41 -0.37
N ASN A 124 0.83 16.97 -1.22
CA ASN A 124 2.19 16.64 -0.84
C ASN A 124 3.21 17.40 -1.69
N PRO A 125 3.49 18.69 -1.39
CA PRO A 125 4.45 19.49 -2.16
C PRO A 125 5.89 18.93 -2.08
N GLY A 126 6.18 18.07 -1.12
CA GLY A 126 7.48 17.40 -0.96
C GLY A 126 7.58 16.05 -1.66
N LEU A 127 6.60 15.66 -2.48
CA LEU A 127 6.54 14.33 -3.08
C LEU A 127 7.81 13.98 -3.87
N GLU A 128 8.24 14.84 -4.79
CA GLU A 128 9.41 14.54 -5.62
C GLU A 128 10.68 14.33 -4.80
N LYS A 129 10.91 15.18 -3.79
CA LYS A 129 12.05 15.02 -2.88
C LYS A 129 11.98 13.68 -2.12
N LEU A 130 10.79 13.29 -1.68
CA LEU A 130 10.58 12.00 -1.00
C LEU A 130 10.84 10.83 -1.95
N LEU A 131 10.43 10.93 -3.22
CA LEU A 131 10.70 9.91 -4.23
C LEU A 131 12.20 9.79 -4.55
N ASP A 132 12.93 10.91 -4.62
CA ASP A 132 14.38 10.89 -4.80
C ASP A 132 15.09 10.20 -3.62
N GLN A 133 14.64 10.44 -2.38
CA GLN A 133 15.12 9.69 -1.21
C GLN A 133 14.80 8.20 -1.30
N ALA A 134 13.59 7.85 -1.75
CA ALA A 134 13.18 6.46 -1.92
C ALA A 134 14.06 5.71 -2.93
N VAL A 135 14.37 6.35 -4.07
CA VAL A 135 15.28 5.80 -5.08
C VAL A 135 16.68 5.58 -4.50
N ASN A 136 17.21 6.55 -3.74
CA ASN A 136 18.53 6.45 -3.11
C ASN A 136 18.62 5.36 -2.01
N LYS A 137 17.46 4.94 -1.48
CA LYS A 137 17.33 3.88 -0.46
C LYS A 137 16.88 2.53 -1.05
N ASP A 138 16.97 2.35 -2.36
CA ASP A 138 16.56 1.13 -3.08
C ASP A 138 15.11 0.67 -2.80
N ILE A 139 14.22 1.62 -2.60
CA ILE A 139 12.78 1.35 -2.56
C ILE A 139 12.32 0.95 -3.96
N PHE A 140 11.55 -0.14 -4.06
CA PHE A 140 11.00 -0.62 -5.33
C PHE A 140 9.81 0.20 -5.82
N GLY A 141 8.96 0.60 -4.90
CA GLY A 141 7.72 1.27 -5.25
C GLY A 141 7.11 2.01 -4.09
N THR A 142 5.94 2.56 -4.31
CA THR A 142 5.26 3.41 -3.33
C THR A 142 3.85 2.92 -3.05
N LYS A 143 3.22 3.44 -2.01
CA LYS A 143 1.80 3.24 -1.71
C LYS A 143 1.16 4.56 -1.34
N MET A 144 -0.03 4.81 -1.86
CA MET A 144 -0.87 5.97 -1.57
C MET A 144 -2.32 5.54 -1.39
N ARG A 145 -3.05 6.17 -0.46
CA ARG A 145 -4.41 5.78 -0.08
C ARG A 145 -5.38 6.94 -0.15
N SER A 146 -6.51 6.72 -0.78
CA SER A 146 -7.73 7.53 -0.70
C SER A 146 -8.89 6.66 -0.19
N VAL A 147 -10.01 7.25 0.24
CA VAL A 147 -11.17 6.48 0.74
C VAL A 147 -12.44 6.92 0.04
N ILE A 148 -13.20 5.96 -0.43
CA ILE A 148 -14.53 6.12 -1.01
C ILE A 148 -15.53 5.68 0.06
N LYS A 149 -16.41 6.61 0.47
CA LYS A 149 -17.41 6.42 1.53
C LYS A 149 -18.82 6.32 1.03
N ASP A 150 -19.06 6.72 -0.23
CA ASP A 150 -20.36 6.70 -0.86
C ASP A 150 -20.22 6.49 -2.38
N ALA A 151 -21.26 5.99 -3.01
CA ALA A 151 -21.36 5.82 -4.45
C ALA A 151 -21.67 7.17 -5.14
N ASN A 152 -20.67 8.06 -5.14
CA ASN A 152 -20.76 9.35 -5.80
C ASN A 152 -19.85 9.36 -7.03
N GLU A 153 -20.44 9.47 -8.22
CA GLU A 153 -19.72 9.39 -9.49
C GLU A 153 -18.56 10.38 -9.58
N LYS A 154 -18.82 11.66 -9.21
CA LYS A 154 -17.82 12.73 -9.24
C LYS A 154 -16.70 12.47 -8.24
N GLY A 155 -17.06 12.02 -7.02
CA GLY A 155 -16.08 11.72 -5.97
C GLY A 155 -15.19 10.53 -6.33
N VAL A 156 -15.78 9.43 -6.82
CA VAL A 156 -15.03 8.23 -7.24
C VAL A 156 -14.08 8.56 -8.39
N ALA A 157 -14.56 9.32 -9.40
CA ALA A 157 -13.71 9.78 -10.50
C ALA A 157 -12.53 10.63 -10.00
N ALA A 158 -12.76 11.58 -9.09
CA ALA A 158 -11.71 12.43 -8.52
C ALA A 158 -10.66 11.63 -7.73
N VAL A 159 -11.06 10.58 -6.99
CA VAL A 159 -10.14 9.67 -6.30
C VAL A 159 -9.20 8.99 -7.29
N VAL A 160 -9.76 8.41 -8.36
CA VAL A 160 -8.98 7.68 -9.35
C VAL A 160 -8.05 8.63 -10.12
N GLU A 161 -8.55 9.79 -10.55
CA GLU A 161 -7.77 10.82 -11.23
C GLU A 161 -6.57 11.26 -10.38
N GLN A 162 -6.79 11.67 -9.12
CA GLN A 162 -5.72 12.10 -8.22
C GLN A 162 -4.65 11.03 -8.05
N GLN A 163 -5.05 9.77 -7.88
CA GLN A 163 -4.08 8.68 -7.70
C GLN A 163 -3.30 8.40 -8.97
N PHE A 164 -3.92 8.46 -10.15
CA PHE A 164 -3.20 8.25 -11.41
C PHE A 164 -2.30 9.43 -11.79
N GLU A 165 -2.66 10.68 -11.49
CA GLU A 165 -1.76 11.81 -11.62
C GLU A 165 -0.52 11.65 -10.74
N THR A 166 -0.72 11.28 -9.48
CA THR A 166 0.38 10.98 -8.56
C THR A 166 1.22 9.79 -9.05
N ALA A 167 0.57 8.74 -9.58
CA ALA A 167 1.25 7.57 -10.13
C ALA A 167 2.16 7.92 -11.31
N LYS A 168 1.77 8.85 -12.18
CA LYS A 168 2.61 9.32 -13.30
C LYS A 168 3.92 9.94 -12.79
N ILE A 169 3.87 10.74 -11.72
CA ILE A 169 5.07 11.34 -11.09
C ILE A 169 5.97 10.23 -10.53
N ILE A 170 5.38 9.23 -9.86
CA ILE A 170 6.10 8.09 -9.26
C ILE A 170 6.79 7.25 -10.34
N ILE A 171 6.08 6.93 -11.42
CA ILE A 171 6.61 6.15 -12.55
C ILE A 171 7.76 6.91 -13.23
N HIS A 172 7.66 8.24 -13.35
CA HIS A 172 8.74 9.06 -13.91
C HIS A 172 10.04 8.97 -13.09
N LYS A 173 9.95 8.67 -11.79
CA LYS A 173 11.11 8.41 -10.91
C LYS A 173 11.54 6.93 -10.94
N ASN A 174 11.04 6.11 -11.87
CA ASN A 174 11.30 4.67 -11.99
C ASN A 174 10.89 3.85 -10.76
N LEU A 175 9.84 4.28 -10.06
CA LEU A 175 9.23 3.55 -8.96
C LEU A 175 7.87 2.98 -9.41
N VAL A 176 7.44 1.88 -8.79
CA VAL A 176 6.15 1.24 -9.10
C VAL A 176 5.10 1.68 -8.07
N PRO A 177 4.04 2.41 -8.47
CA PRO A 177 3.00 2.83 -7.54
C PRO A 177 2.05 1.68 -7.18
N ILE A 178 1.71 1.56 -5.90
CA ILE A 178 0.52 0.87 -5.42
C ILE A 178 -0.59 1.91 -5.31
N ILE A 179 -1.61 1.78 -6.13
CA ILE A 179 -2.81 2.60 -6.16
C ILE A 179 -3.82 1.97 -5.20
N GLU A 180 -4.21 2.70 -4.14
CA GLU A 180 -5.10 2.22 -3.08
C GLU A 180 -6.34 3.13 -2.93
N PRO A 181 -7.31 3.09 -3.85
CA PRO A 181 -8.63 3.68 -3.68
C PRO A 181 -9.50 2.75 -2.84
N GLU A 182 -9.41 2.86 -1.52
CA GLU A 182 -10.14 2.01 -0.58
C GLU A 182 -11.63 2.35 -0.59
N VAL A 183 -12.50 1.39 -0.84
CA VAL A 183 -13.94 1.52 -0.59
C VAL A 183 -14.20 1.15 0.87
N ASP A 184 -14.81 2.06 1.64
CA ASP A 184 -15.16 1.83 3.03
C ASP A 184 -16.14 0.65 3.12
N ILE A 185 -15.85 -0.31 3.99
CA ILE A 185 -16.73 -1.49 4.18
C ILE A 185 -18.09 -1.14 4.76
N HIS A 186 -18.22 0.06 5.36
CA HIS A 186 -19.47 0.60 5.88
C HIS A 186 -20.20 1.52 4.88
N CYS A 187 -19.73 1.63 3.64
CA CYS A 187 -20.43 2.32 2.57
C CYS A 187 -21.78 1.63 2.32
N GLU A 188 -22.88 2.36 2.47
CA GLU A 188 -24.23 1.80 2.29
C GLU A 188 -24.42 1.25 0.86
N ASN A 189 -23.91 1.97 -0.14
CA ASN A 189 -23.98 1.60 -1.55
C ASN A 189 -22.64 1.00 -2.05
N LYS A 190 -21.99 0.15 -1.23
CA LYS A 190 -20.66 -0.38 -1.51
C LYS A 190 -20.55 -1.03 -2.88
N SER A 191 -21.50 -1.86 -3.27
CA SER A 191 -21.45 -2.55 -4.57
C SER A 191 -21.49 -1.57 -5.74
N GLU A 192 -22.27 -0.50 -5.64
CA GLU A 192 -22.35 0.55 -6.67
C GLU A 192 -21.06 1.36 -6.73
N ALA A 193 -20.51 1.75 -5.56
CA ALA A 193 -19.22 2.43 -5.46
C ALA A 193 -18.07 1.58 -6.06
N GLU A 194 -18.10 0.26 -5.86
CA GLU A 194 -17.13 -0.68 -6.42
C GLU A 194 -17.22 -0.80 -7.94
N GLN A 195 -18.43 -0.79 -8.50
CA GLN A 195 -18.64 -0.78 -9.95
C GLN A 195 -18.15 0.54 -10.58
N MET A 196 -18.49 1.69 -9.98
CA MET A 196 -17.96 2.98 -10.40
C MET A 196 -16.43 3.01 -10.36
N LEU A 197 -15.83 2.49 -9.27
CA LEU A 197 -14.39 2.38 -9.12
C LEU A 197 -13.79 1.49 -10.20
N PHE A 198 -14.39 0.34 -10.49
CA PHE A 198 -13.93 -0.57 -11.54
C PHE A 198 -13.86 0.11 -12.90
N GLU A 199 -14.92 0.81 -13.31
CA GLU A 199 -14.95 1.48 -14.62
C GLU A 199 -13.92 2.63 -14.68
N ASN A 200 -13.79 3.44 -13.63
CA ASN A 200 -12.80 4.52 -13.59
C ASN A 200 -11.36 3.98 -13.62
N LEU A 201 -11.06 2.91 -12.86
CA LEU A 201 -9.76 2.25 -12.89
C LEU A 201 -9.45 1.68 -14.27
N LYS A 202 -10.41 1.00 -14.90
CA LYS A 202 -10.28 0.44 -16.25
C LYS A 202 -9.89 1.52 -17.25
N ASN A 203 -10.65 2.62 -17.28
CA ASN A 203 -10.39 3.74 -18.18
C ASN A 203 -8.99 4.32 -18.01
N GLN A 204 -8.47 4.46 -16.79
CA GLN A 204 -7.13 4.98 -16.54
C GLN A 204 -6.02 3.96 -16.85
N ILE A 205 -6.26 2.68 -16.57
CA ILE A 205 -5.29 1.62 -16.84
C ILE A 205 -5.09 1.43 -18.35
N GLU A 206 -6.15 1.52 -19.14
CA GLU A 206 -6.11 1.43 -20.60
C GLU A 206 -5.32 2.57 -21.26
N GLN A 207 -5.11 3.70 -20.56
CA GLN A 207 -4.28 4.81 -21.04
C GLN A 207 -2.79 4.64 -20.72
N LEU A 208 -2.40 3.64 -19.93
CA LEU A 208 -1.00 3.39 -19.61
C LEU A 208 -0.24 2.85 -20.83
N THR A 209 0.97 3.33 -21.03
CA THR A 209 1.87 2.75 -22.05
C THR A 209 2.38 1.38 -21.59
N SER A 210 2.85 0.56 -22.50
CA SER A 210 3.37 -0.79 -22.21
C SER A 210 4.48 -0.83 -21.16
N GLU A 211 5.25 0.26 -21.03
CA GLU A 211 6.36 0.39 -20.07
C GLU A 211 5.90 0.76 -18.67
N GLN A 212 4.72 1.35 -18.54
CA GLN A 212 4.19 1.81 -17.26
C GLN A 212 3.55 0.65 -16.49
N LYS A 213 4.06 0.36 -15.32
CA LYS A 213 3.57 -0.72 -14.46
C LYS A 213 3.05 -0.16 -13.15
N ILE A 214 1.94 -0.73 -12.69
CA ILE A 214 1.29 -0.39 -11.43
C ILE A 214 0.96 -1.64 -10.62
N LEU A 215 0.62 -1.42 -9.37
CA LEU A 215 0.01 -2.38 -8.46
C LEU A 215 -1.32 -1.79 -7.97
N LEU A 216 -2.30 -2.63 -7.78
CA LEU A 216 -3.59 -2.23 -7.19
C LEU A 216 -3.71 -2.82 -5.80
N LYS A 217 -4.28 -2.05 -4.87
CA LYS A 217 -4.61 -2.50 -3.53
C LYS A 217 -6.04 -2.07 -3.22
N LEU A 218 -6.96 -3.03 -3.26
CA LEU A 218 -8.40 -2.79 -3.29
C LEU A 218 -9.10 -3.48 -2.12
N THR A 219 -10.18 -2.87 -1.63
CA THR A 219 -11.09 -3.52 -0.68
C THR A 219 -11.63 -4.80 -1.30
N ILE A 220 -11.78 -5.86 -0.50
CA ILE A 220 -12.39 -7.11 -0.98
C ILE A 220 -13.81 -6.78 -1.46
N PRO A 221 -14.13 -7.05 -2.74
CA PRO A 221 -15.40 -6.60 -3.32
C PRO A 221 -16.57 -7.46 -2.87
N ASN A 222 -17.76 -6.87 -2.91
CA ASN A 222 -19.02 -7.60 -2.68
C ASN A 222 -19.32 -8.56 -3.84
N GLU A 223 -19.09 -8.11 -5.09
CA GLU A 223 -19.19 -8.96 -6.26
C GLU A 223 -17.94 -9.83 -6.41
N VAL A 224 -18.13 -11.13 -6.39
CA VAL A 224 -17.03 -12.09 -6.48
C VAL A 224 -16.29 -11.93 -7.81
N ASN A 225 -14.97 -11.78 -7.74
CA ASN A 225 -14.09 -11.62 -8.89
C ASN A 225 -14.28 -10.32 -9.70
N LEU A 226 -14.91 -9.27 -9.17
CA LEU A 226 -15.09 -7.98 -9.84
C LEU A 226 -13.79 -7.46 -10.47
N TYR A 227 -12.67 -7.48 -9.75
CA TYR A 227 -11.39 -6.94 -10.21
C TYR A 227 -10.51 -7.96 -10.95
N ARG A 228 -11.05 -9.15 -11.28
CA ARG A 228 -10.31 -10.18 -12.03
C ARG A 228 -9.77 -9.71 -13.39
N PRO A 229 -10.45 -8.85 -14.16
CA PRO A 229 -9.89 -8.30 -15.40
C PRO A 229 -8.55 -7.60 -15.20
N PHE A 230 -8.34 -6.92 -14.07
CA PHE A 230 -7.09 -6.24 -13.78
C PHE A 230 -5.92 -7.19 -13.49
N ILE A 231 -6.20 -8.38 -12.93
CA ILE A 231 -5.16 -9.38 -12.62
C ILE A 231 -4.44 -9.84 -13.89
N ASN A 232 -5.16 -9.87 -15.00
CA ASN A 232 -4.62 -10.31 -16.29
C ASN A 232 -4.15 -9.14 -17.17
N HIS A 233 -4.26 -7.90 -16.70
CA HIS A 233 -3.88 -6.74 -17.49
C HIS A 233 -2.35 -6.55 -17.51
N PRO A 234 -1.71 -6.35 -18.69
CA PRO A 234 -0.25 -6.32 -18.80
C PRO A 234 0.44 -5.19 -18.03
N ASN A 235 -0.27 -4.10 -17.73
CA ASN A 235 0.24 -2.98 -16.94
C ASN A 235 0.05 -3.18 -15.44
N VAL A 236 -0.74 -4.16 -14.99
CA VAL A 236 -0.99 -4.45 -13.58
C VAL A 236 -0.14 -5.64 -13.13
N LEU A 237 0.91 -5.38 -12.37
CA LEU A 237 1.79 -6.45 -11.88
C LEU A 237 1.07 -7.37 -10.89
N ARG A 238 0.18 -6.80 -10.06
CA ARG A 238 -0.63 -7.56 -9.10
C ARG A 238 -1.77 -6.74 -8.53
N VAL A 239 -2.84 -7.44 -8.14
CA VAL A 239 -3.94 -6.89 -7.32
C VAL A 239 -3.81 -7.47 -5.92
N PHE A 240 -3.71 -6.59 -4.91
CA PHE A 240 -3.74 -6.95 -3.50
C PHE A 240 -5.10 -6.63 -2.89
N ALA A 241 -5.62 -7.56 -2.11
CA ALA A 241 -6.82 -7.32 -1.31
C ALA A 241 -6.46 -6.66 0.02
N LEU A 242 -7.27 -5.71 0.47
CA LEU A 242 -7.24 -5.15 1.83
C LEU A 242 -8.54 -5.48 2.57
N SER A 243 -8.47 -5.66 3.88
CA SER A 243 -9.64 -6.00 4.71
C SER A 243 -10.58 -4.81 4.92
N GLY A 244 -10.06 -3.57 4.94
CA GLY A 244 -10.87 -2.37 5.15
C GLY A 244 -11.53 -2.24 6.52
N GLY A 245 -11.29 -3.20 7.43
CA GLY A 245 -11.94 -3.27 8.74
C GLY A 245 -12.68 -4.58 9.02
N TYR A 246 -12.88 -5.43 8.04
CA TYR A 246 -13.37 -6.79 8.27
C TYR A 246 -12.46 -7.55 9.24
N SER A 247 -13.05 -8.41 10.05
CA SER A 247 -12.29 -9.36 10.87
C SER A 247 -11.40 -10.25 10.00
N ARG A 248 -10.35 -10.82 10.59
CA ARG A 248 -9.49 -11.77 9.87
C ARG A 248 -10.26 -12.97 9.32
N GLU A 249 -11.21 -13.49 10.10
CA GLU A 249 -12.02 -14.63 9.68
C GLU A 249 -12.90 -14.28 8.48
N GLU A 250 -13.61 -13.16 8.56
CA GLU A 250 -14.46 -12.66 7.48
C GLU A 250 -13.67 -12.34 6.22
N SER A 251 -12.54 -11.61 6.36
CA SER A 251 -11.64 -11.33 5.24
C SER A 251 -11.16 -12.60 4.55
N ASN A 252 -10.81 -13.63 5.31
CA ASN A 252 -10.37 -14.90 4.74
C ASN A 252 -11.50 -15.63 3.99
N LYS A 253 -12.74 -15.59 4.50
CA LYS A 253 -13.91 -16.16 3.81
C LYS A 253 -14.18 -15.43 2.49
N LEU A 254 -14.21 -14.10 2.53
CA LEU A 254 -14.46 -13.29 1.33
C LEU A 254 -13.34 -13.44 0.31
N LEU A 255 -12.08 -13.47 0.77
CA LEU A 255 -10.92 -13.64 -0.11
C LEU A 255 -10.90 -15.01 -0.79
N ALA A 256 -11.31 -16.06 -0.10
CA ALA A 256 -11.39 -17.41 -0.65
C ALA A 256 -12.36 -17.53 -1.83
N LEU A 257 -13.36 -16.65 -1.90
CA LEU A 257 -14.28 -16.55 -3.04
C LEU A 257 -13.67 -15.81 -4.24
N ASN A 258 -12.65 -14.99 -3.99
CA ASN A 258 -12.00 -14.16 -4.99
C ASN A 258 -10.68 -14.78 -5.45
N ASN A 259 -10.70 -15.46 -6.59
CA ASN A 259 -9.56 -16.21 -7.10
C ASN A 259 -8.42 -15.29 -7.59
N GLN A 260 -7.17 -15.67 -7.28
CA GLN A 260 -5.92 -15.04 -7.75
C GLN A 260 -5.55 -13.68 -7.12
N TYR A 261 -6.27 -13.20 -6.10
CA TYR A 261 -5.81 -12.05 -5.33
C TYR A 261 -4.65 -12.41 -4.41
N ALA A 262 -3.66 -11.55 -4.32
CA ALA A 262 -2.69 -11.63 -3.23
C ALA A 262 -3.26 -10.94 -1.98
N CYS A 263 -3.15 -11.59 -0.84
CA CYS A 263 -3.72 -11.09 0.42
C CYS A 263 -2.79 -10.05 1.07
N LYS A 264 -3.38 -9.06 1.76
CA LYS A 264 -2.71 -8.23 2.75
C LYS A 264 -3.09 -8.75 4.15
N LEU A 265 -2.12 -9.21 4.93
CA LEU A 265 -2.32 -9.36 6.36
C LEU A 265 -2.13 -7.99 7.04
N GLN A 266 -3.21 -7.44 7.55
CA GLN A 266 -3.16 -6.36 8.51
C GLN A 266 -2.98 -7.01 9.89
N GLN A 267 -1.98 -6.57 10.65
CA GLN A 267 -1.89 -6.97 12.05
C GLN A 267 -3.10 -6.40 12.78
N SER A 268 -3.96 -7.28 13.26
CA SER A 268 -5.02 -6.98 14.24
C SER A 268 -4.41 -6.94 15.62
#